data_b4cfe8db73cd685ab17d59d09c314dce
#
_entry.id   b4cfe8db73cd685ab17d59d09c314dce
#
_cell.length_a   1.000
_cell.length_b   1.000
_cell.length_c   1.000
_cell.angle_alpha   90.00
_cell.angle_beta   90.00
_cell.angle_gamma   90.00
#
_symmetry.space_group_name_H-M   'P 1'
#
loop_
_entity.id
_entity.type
_entity.pdbx_description
1 polymer ?
#
loop_
_entity_poly.entity_id
_entity_poly.type
_entity_poly.pdbx_seq_one_letter_code
_entity_poly.pdbx_strand_id
1 'polypeptide(L)'
;NLPQIIGKEQIGKRPALVIADTKTSLVIIIPLTSNMETLKYPNTIKIKPSKINALNKESAALIFQMRAVDKGRIVHKIGNLEQEYMDHINKNLKELLKI
;
A
#
# COMPACT_ATOMS: atom_id res chain seq x y z
N ASN A 1 4.40 -16.17 0.73
CA ASN A 1 4.74 -14.93 0.06
C ASN A 1 3.56 -13.99 0.03
N LEU A 2 3.67 -12.94 0.77
CA LEU A 2 2.66 -11.90 0.72
C LEU A 2 2.75 -11.18 -0.63
N PRO A 3 1.62 -10.96 -1.28
CA PRO A 3 1.62 -10.20 -2.51
C PRO A 3 1.96 -8.75 -2.20
N GLN A 4 3.09 -8.30 -2.72
CA GLN A 4 3.48 -6.89 -2.65
C GLN A 4 2.92 -6.21 -3.88
N ILE A 5 1.61 -6.33 -4.05
CA ILE A 5 0.93 -5.90 -5.26
C ILE A 5 0.35 -4.52 -5.05
N ILE A 6 0.63 -3.63 -5.99
CA ILE A 6 -0.06 -2.37 -6.07
C ILE A 6 -1.26 -2.57 -6.98
N GLY A 7 -2.45 -2.43 -6.41
CA GLY A 7 -3.69 -2.54 -7.14
C GLY A 7 -4.43 -1.21 -7.16
N LYS A 8 -5.50 -1.17 -7.90
CA LYS A 8 -6.35 0.01 -8.00
C LYS A 8 -7.70 -0.30 -7.38
N GLU A 9 -8.10 0.49 -6.40
CA GLU A 9 -9.43 0.33 -5.81
C GLU A 9 -10.51 0.77 -6.81
N GLN A 10 -11.62 0.05 -6.81
CA GLN A 10 -12.74 0.32 -7.68
C GLN A 10 -13.34 1.70 -7.42
N ILE A 11 -13.52 2.04 -6.15
CA ILE A 11 -14.08 3.33 -5.74
C ILE A 11 -12.95 4.33 -5.61
N GLY A 12 -13.05 5.45 -6.35
CA GLY A 12 -12.04 6.50 -6.33
C GLY A 12 -10.80 6.23 -7.16
N LYS A 13 -10.63 5.03 -7.67
CA LYS A 13 -9.53 4.65 -8.56
C LYS A 13 -8.14 4.97 -8.00
N ARG A 14 -8.00 4.92 -6.69
CA ARG A 14 -6.72 5.20 -6.04
C ARG A 14 -5.87 3.93 -5.95
N PRO A 15 -4.56 4.05 -6.09
CA PRO A 15 -3.71 2.89 -5.87
C PRO A 15 -3.72 2.50 -4.39
N ALA A 16 -3.55 1.21 -4.16
CA ALA A 16 -3.44 0.66 -2.83
C ALA A 16 -2.45 -0.48 -2.85
N LEU A 17 -1.68 -0.62 -1.79
CA LEU A 17 -0.75 -1.72 -1.64
C LEU A 17 -1.47 -2.86 -0.94
N VAL A 18 -1.53 -4.02 -1.59
CA VAL A 18 -2.06 -5.23 -0.97
C VAL A 18 -0.93 -5.89 -0.19
N ILE A 19 -1.04 -5.93 1.13
CA ILE A 19 0.00 -6.48 1.98
C ILE A 19 -0.31 -7.87 2.51
N ALA A 20 -1.56 -8.29 2.49
CA ALA A 20 -1.93 -9.61 2.97
C ALA A 20 -3.20 -10.10 2.29
N ASP A 21 -3.20 -11.38 1.93
CA ASP A 21 -4.40 -12.09 1.51
C ASP A 21 -4.85 -12.92 2.72
N THR A 22 -6.04 -12.64 3.23
CA THR A 22 -6.52 -13.32 4.44
C THR A 22 -7.02 -14.73 4.19
N LYS A 23 -7.04 -15.15 2.92
CA LYS A 23 -7.64 -16.44 2.50
C LYS A 23 -9.14 -16.48 2.73
N THR A 24 -9.75 -15.32 2.86
CA THR A 24 -11.20 -15.14 2.90
C THR A 24 -11.59 -14.27 1.70
N SER A 25 -12.72 -13.61 1.75
CA SER A 25 -13.10 -12.62 0.74
C SER A 25 -12.35 -11.29 0.90
N LEU A 26 -11.53 -11.14 1.94
CA LEU A 26 -10.89 -9.87 2.28
C LEU A 26 -9.39 -9.90 2.02
N VAL A 27 -8.84 -8.73 1.71
CA VAL A 27 -7.40 -8.47 1.68
C VAL A 27 -7.09 -7.27 2.57
N ILE A 28 -5.88 -7.22 3.08
CA ILE A 28 -5.42 -6.08 3.87
C ILE A 28 -4.66 -5.15 2.95
N ILE A 29 -5.01 -3.87 2.96
CA ILE A 29 -4.37 -2.88 2.12
C ILE A 29 -3.82 -1.70 2.91
N ILE A 30 -2.84 -1.04 2.31
CA ILE A 30 -2.36 0.28 2.72
C ILE A 30 -2.67 1.24 1.59
N PRO A 31 -3.49 2.28 1.83
CA PRO A 31 -3.79 3.25 0.77
C PRO A 31 -2.54 4.04 0.38
N LEU A 32 -2.46 4.39 -0.90
CA LEU A 32 -1.43 5.28 -1.42
C LEU A 32 -2.09 6.58 -1.85
N THR A 33 -1.42 7.69 -1.63
CA THR A 33 -1.91 9.00 -2.04
C THR A 33 -0.81 9.79 -2.71
N SER A 34 -1.16 10.59 -3.71
CA SER A 34 -0.22 11.54 -4.32
C SER A 34 -0.14 12.86 -3.54
N ASN A 35 -0.92 13.02 -2.49
CA ASN A 35 -0.84 14.20 -1.63
C ASN A 35 0.36 14.08 -0.69
N MET A 36 1.48 14.70 -1.07
CA MET A 36 2.74 14.56 -0.35
C MET A 36 2.75 15.27 1.00
N GLU A 37 1.77 16.13 1.29
CA GLU A 37 1.64 16.72 2.61
C GLU A 37 1.33 15.68 3.68
N THR A 38 0.79 14.54 3.30
CA THR A 38 0.51 13.46 4.25
C THR A 38 1.79 12.88 4.87
N LEU A 39 2.96 13.12 4.27
CA LEU A 39 4.24 12.66 4.82
C LEU A 39 4.57 13.29 6.17
N LYS A 40 3.90 14.39 6.53
CA LYS A 40 4.08 14.99 7.85
C LYS A 40 3.47 14.14 8.98
N TYR A 41 2.57 13.22 8.64
CA TYR A 41 1.98 12.32 9.63
C TYR A 41 2.94 11.17 9.93
N PRO A 42 2.94 10.66 11.18
CA PRO A 42 3.70 9.45 11.47
C PRO A 42 3.12 8.25 10.72
N ASN A 43 3.94 7.22 10.58
CA ASN A 43 3.55 5.97 9.92
C ASN A 43 3.12 6.19 8.47
N THR A 44 3.95 6.95 7.76
CA THR A 44 3.84 7.15 6.32
C THR A 44 5.20 6.91 5.69
N ILE A 45 5.21 6.47 4.44
CA ILE A 45 6.45 6.21 3.69
C ILE A 45 6.28 6.76 2.29
N LYS A 46 7.30 7.48 1.82
CA LYS A 46 7.34 8.00 0.45
C LYS A 46 7.78 6.90 -0.50
N ILE A 47 7.06 6.75 -1.60
CA ILE A 47 7.38 5.80 -2.66
C ILE A 47 7.55 6.57 -3.96
N LYS A 48 8.72 6.42 -4.59
CA LYS A 48 9.00 7.05 -5.88
C LYS A 48 8.56 6.14 -7.02
N PRO A 49 8.05 6.72 -8.12
CA PRO A 49 7.70 5.92 -9.29
C PRO A 49 8.88 5.12 -9.83
N SER A 50 8.60 3.93 -10.30
CA SER A 50 9.59 3.08 -10.95
C SER A 50 8.91 2.19 -11.98
N LYS A 51 9.69 1.51 -12.80
CA LYS A 51 9.15 0.53 -13.73
C LYS A 51 8.52 -0.66 -13.00
N ILE A 52 9.02 -0.97 -11.82
CA ILE A 52 8.54 -2.11 -11.03
C ILE A 52 7.19 -1.80 -10.42
N ASN A 53 7.06 -0.64 -9.76
CA ASN A 53 5.80 -0.30 -9.10
C ASN A 53 4.79 0.37 -10.04
N ALA A 54 5.26 0.88 -11.18
CA ALA A 54 4.44 1.48 -12.23
C ALA A 54 3.52 2.62 -11.75
N LEU A 55 3.88 3.27 -10.66
CA LEU A 55 3.16 4.46 -10.21
C LEU A 55 3.44 5.62 -11.14
N ASN A 56 2.43 6.47 -11.37
CA ASN A 56 2.57 7.64 -12.22
C ASN A 56 3.19 8.83 -11.49
N LYS A 57 3.06 8.87 -10.17
CA LYS A 57 3.49 10.01 -9.34
C LYS A 57 4.10 9.49 -8.06
N GLU A 58 4.95 10.32 -7.43
CA GLU A 58 5.36 10.06 -6.08
C GLU A 58 4.14 9.87 -5.19
N SER A 59 4.21 8.91 -4.31
CA SER A 59 3.08 8.54 -3.46
C SER A 59 3.52 8.41 -2.01
N ALA A 60 2.59 8.67 -1.11
CA ALA A 60 2.77 8.37 0.30
C ALA A 60 1.95 7.14 0.64
N ALA A 61 2.57 6.15 1.25
CA ALA A 61 1.87 4.98 1.78
C ALA A 61 1.38 5.33 3.18
N LEU A 62 0.07 5.30 3.37
CA LEU A 62 -0.57 5.70 4.62
C LEU A 62 -0.74 4.46 5.50
N ILE A 63 0.34 4.06 6.17
CA ILE A 63 0.35 2.83 6.96
C ILE A 63 -0.66 2.91 8.10
N PHE A 64 -0.84 4.10 8.68
CA PHE A 64 -1.81 4.29 9.76
C PHE A 64 -3.26 4.12 9.30
N GLN A 65 -3.52 4.05 8.00
CA GLN A 65 -4.86 3.81 7.44
C GLN A 65 -5.01 2.39 6.89
N MET A 66 -4.14 1.48 7.28
CA MET A 66 -4.24 0.08 6.90
C MET A 66 -5.63 -0.46 7.25
N ARG A 67 -6.23 -1.19 6.31
CA ARG A 67 -7.56 -1.73 6.53
C ARG A 67 -7.83 -2.96 5.66
N ALA A 68 -8.86 -3.70 6.06
CA ALA A 68 -9.36 -4.82 5.27
C ALA A 68 -10.41 -4.32 4.28
N VAL A 69 -10.32 -4.79 3.06
CA VAL A 69 -11.32 -4.50 2.03
C VAL A 69 -11.67 -5.79 1.30
N ASP A 70 -12.83 -5.80 0.67
CA ASP A 70 -13.23 -6.93 -0.16
C ASP A 70 -12.31 -7.05 -1.37
N LYS A 71 -11.91 -8.28 -1.70
CA LYS A 71 -11.04 -8.53 -2.87
C LYS A 71 -11.60 -7.95 -4.15
N GLY A 72 -12.92 -7.96 -4.31
CA GLY A 72 -13.57 -7.44 -5.50
C GLY A 72 -13.38 -5.95 -5.71
N ARG A 73 -12.95 -5.22 -4.68
CA ARG A 73 -12.67 -3.79 -4.80
C ARG A 73 -11.32 -3.48 -5.43
N ILE A 74 -10.46 -4.50 -5.54
CA ILE A 74 -9.15 -4.36 -6.19
C ILE A 74 -9.31 -4.87 -7.61
N VAL A 75 -9.49 -3.95 -8.55
CA VAL A 75 -9.91 -4.30 -9.91
C VAL A 75 -8.76 -4.44 -10.92
N HIS A 76 -7.62 -3.82 -10.66
CA HIS A 76 -6.46 -3.90 -11.55
C HIS A 76 -5.18 -4.01 -10.75
N LYS A 77 -4.29 -4.87 -11.21
CA LYS A 77 -2.91 -4.88 -10.74
C LYS A 77 -2.15 -3.81 -11.53
N ILE A 78 -1.50 -2.89 -10.82
CA ILE A 78 -0.68 -1.86 -11.45
C ILE A 78 0.77 -2.33 -11.56
N GLY A 79 1.33 -2.85 -10.46
CA GLY A 79 2.73 -3.27 -10.41
C GLY A 79 3.03 -3.97 -9.10
N ASN A 80 4.31 -4.09 -8.79
CA ASN A 80 4.78 -4.69 -7.54
C ASN A 80 5.57 -3.64 -6.76
N LEU A 81 5.53 -3.75 -5.43
CA LEU A 81 6.35 -2.89 -4.60
C LEU A 81 7.74 -3.47 -4.43
N GLU A 82 8.75 -2.65 -4.54
CA GLU A 82 10.13 -3.06 -4.33
C GLU A 82 10.33 -3.52 -2.88
N GLN A 83 11.17 -4.51 -2.69
CA GLN A 83 11.44 -5.09 -1.37
C GLN A 83 11.96 -4.03 -0.38
N GLU A 84 12.76 -3.10 -0.85
CA GLU A 84 13.28 -2.00 -0.03
C GLU A 84 12.16 -1.23 0.66
N TYR A 85 11.13 -0.85 -0.08
CA TYR A 85 9.98 -0.16 0.50
C TYR A 85 9.20 -1.08 1.43
N MET A 86 9.07 -2.35 1.06
CA MET A 86 8.35 -3.31 1.90
C MET A 86 9.04 -3.50 3.25
N ASP A 87 10.36 -3.50 3.26
CA ASP A 87 11.13 -3.59 4.49
C ASP A 87 10.86 -2.40 5.40
N HIS A 88 10.79 -1.19 4.84
CA HIS A 88 10.45 0.01 5.59
C HIS A 88 9.03 -0.07 6.15
N ILE A 89 8.10 -0.56 5.35
CA ILE A 89 6.71 -0.72 5.78
C ILE A 89 6.62 -1.72 6.92
N ASN A 90 7.30 -2.86 6.80
CA ASN A 90 7.30 -3.87 7.85
C ASN A 90 7.85 -3.34 9.17
N LYS A 91 8.94 -2.57 9.10
CA LYS A 91 9.52 -1.95 10.28
C LYS A 91 8.52 -1.00 10.94
N ASN A 92 7.86 -0.20 10.11
CA ASN A 92 6.87 0.77 10.57
C ASN A 92 5.67 0.08 11.21
N LEU A 93 5.20 -1.01 10.60
CA LEU A 93 4.08 -1.80 11.14
C LEU A 93 4.43 -2.37 12.52
N LYS A 94 5.64 -2.88 12.69
CA LYS A 94 6.08 -3.41 13.99
C LYS A 94 6.06 -2.33 15.05
N GLU A 95 6.53 -1.14 14.71
CA GLU A 95 6.52 0.00 15.64
C GLU A 95 5.08 0.43 15.97
N LEU A 96 4.22 0.54 14.96
CA LEU A 96 2.84 0.95 15.13
C LEU A 96 2.06 -0.06 16.00
N LEU A 97 2.26 -1.34 15.75
CA LEU A 97 1.54 -2.42 16.44
C LEU A 97 2.25 -2.88 17.70
N LYS A 98 3.45 -2.38 17.97
CA LYS A 98 4.25 -2.69 19.16
C LYS A 98 4.54 -4.20 19.29
N ILE A 99 4.97 -4.77 18.19
CA ILE A 99 5.27 -6.21 18.15
C ILE A 99 6.73 -6.50 17.80
#